data_061b791019e38185f79b32b72ec3570a
#
_entry.id   061b791019e38185f79b32b72ec3570a
#
_cell.length_a   1.000
_cell.length_b   1.000
_cell.length_c   1.000
_cell.angle_alpha   90.00
_cell.angle_beta   90.00
_cell.angle_gamma   90.00
#
_symmetry.space_group_name_H-M   'P 1'
#
loop_
_entity.id
_entity.type
_entity.pdbx_description
1 polymer ?
#
loop_
_entity_poly.entity_id
_entity_poly.type
_entity_poly.pdbx_seq_one_letter_code
_entity_poly.pdbx_strand_id
1 'polypeptide(L)'
;MRWLVFLALVPGAAAADTVVATQTIRPQQIITADAVRLDPAEVQGAYATLDAVVGQEARTAIYPGRAVMRGAVGQPALVDRNQAVELVYVQGGLRIKAEGRALGRGAAGERIRVMNVDSRTVLFGTISPEGAILVNK
;
A
#
# COMPACT_ATOMS: atom_id res chain seq x y z
N MET A 1 -46.42 23.84 39.00
CA MET A 1 -46.35 23.05 37.78
C MET A 1 -44.96 23.27 37.13
N ARG A 2 -44.09 22.32 37.32
CA ARG A 2 -42.72 22.36 36.74
C ARG A 2 -42.73 21.42 35.54
N TRP A 3 -42.76 21.96 34.34
CA TRP A 3 -42.66 21.19 33.11
C TRP A 3 -41.17 20.87 32.86
N LEU A 4 -40.82 19.62 33.07
CA LEU A 4 -39.53 19.05 32.66
C LEU A 4 -39.63 18.75 31.16
N VAL A 5 -39.01 19.60 30.35
CA VAL A 5 -38.77 19.31 28.95
C VAL A 5 -37.65 18.29 28.89
N PHE A 6 -37.97 17.04 28.63
CA PHE A 6 -37.01 15.99 28.29
C PHE A 6 -36.55 16.23 26.86
N LEU A 7 -35.37 16.84 26.71
CA LEU A 7 -34.69 16.94 25.44
C LEU A 7 -34.13 15.54 25.09
N ALA A 8 -34.88 14.79 24.29
CA ALA A 8 -34.40 13.50 23.77
C ALA A 8 -33.21 13.76 22.82
N LEU A 9 -32.01 13.52 23.32
CA LEU A 9 -30.79 13.47 22.51
C LEU A 9 -30.89 12.23 21.63
N VAL A 10 -31.34 12.39 20.39
CA VAL A 10 -31.27 11.33 19.37
C VAL A 10 -29.82 11.18 18.99
N PRO A 11 -29.13 10.07 19.29
CA PRO A 11 -27.80 9.82 18.73
C PRO A 11 -28.00 9.66 17.24
N GLY A 12 -27.52 10.65 16.46
CA GLY A 12 -27.37 10.52 15.03
C GLY A 12 -26.49 9.30 14.78
N ALA A 13 -27.02 8.27 14.17
CA ALA A 13 -26.24 7.16 13.66
C ALA A 13 -25.25 7.77 12.65
N ALA A 14 -23.99 7.86 13.01
CA ALA A 14 -22.94 8.19 12.07
C ALA A 14 -22.92 7.05 11.04
N ALA A 15 -23.51 7.30 9.87
CA ALA A 15 -23.41 6.39 8.74
C ALA A 15 -21.92 6.36 8.34
N ALA A 16 -21.28 5.22 8.53
CA ALA A 16 -19.91 5.03 8.06
C ALA A 16 -19.96 4.80 6.55
N ASP A 17 -19.26 5.64 5.81
CA ASP A 17 -19.09 5.49 4.36
C ASP A 17 -18.05 4.41 4.07
N THR A 18 -18.16 3.79 2.90
CA THR A 18 -17.21 2.79 2.43
C THR A 18 -16.74 3.16 1.02
N VAL A 19 -15.45 3.05 0.78
CA VAL A 19 -14.88 3.21 -0.56
C VAL A 19 -15.17 1.97 -1.39
N VAL A 20 -15.83 2.16 -2.53
CA VAL A 20 -16.13 1.08 -3.48
C VAL A 20 -15.54 1.40 -4.86
N ALA A 21 -15.17 0.36 -5.60
CA ALA A 21 -14.67 0.52 -6.97
C ALA A 21 -15.83 0.83 -7.92
N THR A 22 -15.60 1.76 -8.87
CA THR A 22 -16.54 2.08 -9.95
C THR A 22 -16.27 1.29 -11.21
N GLN A 23 -15.06 0.78 -11.35
CA GLN A 23 -14.57 0.00 -12.49
C GLN A 23 -13.63 -1.09 -12.00
N THR A 24 -13.25 -2.00 -12.88
CA THR A 24 -12.26 -3.03 -12.55
C THR A 24 -10.89 -2.38 -12.34
N ILE A 25 -10.33 -2.55 -11.16
CA ILE A 25 -8.96 -2.16 -10.83
C ILE A 25 -8.09 -3.41 -10.88
N ARG A 26 -7.08 -3.41 -11.72
CA ARG A 26 -6.18 -4.56 -11.89
C ARG A 26 -5.08 -4.55 -10.84
N PRO A 27 -4.52 -5.71 -10.50
CA PRO A 27 -3.32 -5.76 -9.66
C PRO A 27 -2.20 -4.88 -10.24
N GLN A 28 -1.45 -4.21 -9.36
CA GLN A 28 -0.37 -3.27 -9.70
C GLN A 28 -0.83 -1.96 -10.35
N GLN A 29 -2.12 -1.73 -10.45
CA GLN A 29 -2.67 -0.47 -10.96
C GLN A 29 -2.73 0.56 -9.83
N ILE A 30 -2.32 1.80 -10.12
CA ILE A 30 -2.52 2.94 -9.21
C ILE A 30 -3.99 3.35 -9.25
N ILE A 31 -4.57 3.51 -8.08
CA ILE A 31 -5.98 3.86 -7.92
C ILE A 31 -6.16 5.37 -8.14
N THR A 32 -6.94 5.70 -9.14
CA THR A 32 -7.30 7.08 -9.47
C THR A 32 -8.64 7.48 -8.85
N ALA A 33 -8.90 8.77 -8.73
CA ALA A 33 -10.13 9.28 -8.10
C ALA A 33 -11.41 8.87 -8.85
N ASP A 34 -11.33 8.66 -10.15
CA ASP A 34 -12.45 8.21 -11.00
C ASP A 34 -12.75 6.70 -10.88
N ALA A 35 -11.79 5.93 -10.37
CA ALA A 35 -11.92 4.49 -10.19
C ALA A 35 -12.65 4.07 -8.91
N VAL A 36 -12.91 5.01 -8.01
CA VAL A 36 -13.51 4.77 -6.69
C VAL A 36 -14.57 5.84 -6.37
N ARG A 37 -15.52 5.47 -5.51
CA ARG A 37 -16.54 6.35 -4.96
C ARG A 37 -16.85 5.98 -3.51
N LEU A 38 -17.50 6.87 -2.80
CA LEU A 38 -18.07 6.56 -1.48
C LEU A 38 -19.46 5.95 -1.63
N ASP A 39 -19.72 4.93 -0.84
CA ASP A 39 -21.04 4.32 -0.71
C ASP A 39 -21.47 4.42 0.77
N PRO A 40 -22.73 4.84 1.06
CA PRO A 40 -23.22 5.02 2.44
C PRO A 40 -23.52 3.68 3.16
N ALA A 41 -22.79 2.63 2.85
CA ALA A 41 -22.88 1.33 3.51
C ALA A 41 -21.59 1.07 4.29
N GLU A 42 -21.72 0.60 5.52
CA GLU A 42 -20.57 0.19 6.32
C GLU A 42 -20.15 -1.23 5.96
N VAL A 43 -18.89 -1.40 5.56
CA VAL A 43 -18.25 -2.70 5.35
C VAL A 43 -17.03 -2.79 6.26
N GLN A 44 -17.06 -3.75 7.18
CA GLN A 44 -15.96 -3.95 8.11
C GLN A 44 -14.66 -4.31 7.40
N GLY A 45 -13.58 -3.62 7.75
CA GLY A 45 -12.27 -3.83 7.15
C GLY A 45 -12.04 -3.09 5.82
N ALA A 46 -13.03 -2.35 5.31
CA ALA A 46 -12.90 -1.49 4.14
C ALA A 46 -12.41 -0.10 4.51
N TYR A 47 -11.88 0.61 3.52
CA TYR A 47 -11.54 2.02 3.66
C TYR A 47 -12.81 2.89 3.71
N ALA A 48 -12.77 3.94 4.54
CA ALA A 48 -13.89 4.86 4.74
C ALA A 48 -13.69 6.20 4.03
N THR A 49 -12.49 6.53 3.55
CA THR A 49 -12.18 7.80 2.92
C THR A 49 -11.48 7.59 1.57
N LEU A 50 -11.80 8.42 0.60
CA LEU A 50 -11.17 8.37 -0.72
C LEU A 50 -9.68 8.69 -0.67
N ASP A 51 -9.28 9.65 0.15
CA ASP A 51 -7.89 10.09 0.29
C ASP A 51 -6.94 8.97 0.76
N ALA A 52 -7.47 8.01 1.52
CA ALA A 52 -6.70 6.86 1.98
C ALA A 52 -6.41 5.82 0.87
N VAL A 53 -7.15 5.88 -0.23
CA VAL A 53 -7.11 4.89 -1.32
C VAL A 53 -6.53 5.48 -2.60
N VAL A 54 -6.89 6.70 -2.95
CA VAL A 54 -6.38 7.38 -4.16
C VAL A 54 -4.87 7.55 -4.07
N GLY A 55 -4.16 7.15 -5.12
CA GLY A 55 -2.69 7.16 -5.17
C GLY A 55 -2.03 5.91 -4.60
N GLN A 56 -2.80 4.99 -4.01
CA GLN A 56 -2.31 3.68 -3.60
C GLN A 56 -2.30 2.71 -4.79
N GLU A 57 -1.57 1.62 -4.65
CA GLU A 57 -1.49 0.58 -5.65
C GLU A 57 -2.35 -0.62 -5.24
N ALA A 58 -3.15 -1.14 -6.18
CA ALA A 58 -3.92 -2.35 -5.96
C ALA A 58 -2.99 -3.57 -5.90
N ARG A 59 -3.09 -4.36 -4.84
CA ARG A 59 -2.36 -5.63 -4.68
C ARG A 59 -3.10 -6.79 -5.33
N THR A 60 -4.41 -6.70 -5.35
CA THR A 60 -5.33 -7.70 -5.93
C THR A 60 -6.32 -7.02 -6.86
N ALA A 61 -6.98 -7.80 -7.71
CA ALA A 61 -8.05 -7.27 -8.55
C ALA A 61 -9.26 -6.85 -7.69
N ILE A 62 -9.79 -5.66 -7.96
CA ILE A 62 -11.00 -5.13 -7.32
C ILE A 62 -12.03 -4.90 -8.42
N TYR A 63 -13.19 -5.54 -8.26
CA TYR A 63 -14.25 -5.48 -9.26
C TYR A 63 -15.24 -4.34 -8.96
N PRO A 64 -15.97 -3.83 -9.98
CA PRO A 64 -16.95 -2.77 -9.80
C PRO A 64 -17.99 -3.13 -8.72
N GLY A 65 -18.32 -2.14 -7.88
CA GLY A 65 -19.26 -2.32 -6.77
C GLY A 65 -18.70 -3.02 -5.54
N ARG A 66 -17.47 -3.48 -5.57
CA ARG A 66 -16.81 -4.10 -4.41
C ARG A 66 -16.14 -3.05 -3.54
N ALA A 67 -16.23 -3.25 -2.24
CA ALA A 67 -15.52 -2.42 -1.26
C ALA A 67 -14.00 -2.59 -1.37
N VAL A 68 -13.28 -1.49 -1.25
CA VAL A 68 -11.81 -1.51 -1.21
C VAL A 68 -11.37 -1.88 0.19
N MET A 69 -10.93 -3.12 0.36
CA MET A 69 -10.48 -3.67 1.63
C MET A 69 -9.05 -3.23 1.95
N ARG A 70 -8.74 -3.10 3.23
CA ARG A 70 -7.42 -2.63 3.69
C ARG A 70 -6.25 -3.48 3.19
N GLY A 71 -6.42 -4.79 3.07
CA GLY A 71 -5.39 -5.68 2.53
C GLY A 71 -5.26 -5.68 1.00
N ALA A 72 -6.20 -5.07 0.28
CA ALA A 72 -6.26 -5.08 -1.18
C ALA A 72 -5.43 -3.97 -1.84
N VAL A 73 -4.97 -2.99 -1.08
CA VAL A 73 -4.17 -1.87 -1.55
C VAL A 73 -2.96 -1.62 -0.66
N GLY A 74 -1.96 -0.94 -1.18
CA GLY A 74 -0.76 -0.57 -0.44
C GLY A 74 0.03 0.52 -1.15
N GLN A 75 1.18 0.87 -0.59
CA GLN A 75 2.06 1.85 -1.21
C GLN A 75 2.48 1.37 -2.61
N PRO A 76 2.61 2.28 -3.59
CA PRO A 76 3.13 1.95 -4.91
C PRO A 76 4.52 1.33 -4.82
N ALA A 77 4.77 0.31 -5.62
CA ALA A 77 6.08 -0.32 -5.67
C ALA A 77 7.13 0.65 -6.24
N LEU A 78 8.30 0.65 -5.64
CA LEU A 78 9.48 1.38 -6.12
C LEU A 78 10.40 0.48 -6.94
N VAL A 79 10.34 -0.83 -6.73
CA VAL A 79 11.20 -1.81 -7.39
C VAL A 79 10.34 -2.90 -7.99
N ASP A 80 10.57 -3.18 -9.26
CA ASP A 80 9.95 -4.28 -9.99
C ASP A 80 10.87 -5.50 -10.07
N ARG A 81 10.24 -6.66 -10.28
CA ARG A 81 10.98 -7.90 -10.49
C ARG A 81 11.85 -7.80 -11.74
N ASN A 82 13.08 -8.31 -11.66
CA ASN A 82 14.14 -8.26 -12.68
C ASN A 82 14.71 -6.85 -12.95
N GLN A 83 14.32 -5.85 -12.20
CA GLN A 83 14.90 -4.51 -12.30
C GLN A 83 16.33 -4.52 -11.78
N ALA A 84 17.22 -3.78 -12.48
CA ALA A 84 18.54 -3.47 -11.97
C ALA A 84 18.44 -2.48 -10.80
N VAL A 85 19.10 -2.80 -9.71
CA VAL A 85 19.07 -2.01 -8.46
C VAL A 85 20.47 -1.85 -7.90
N GLU A 86 20.67 -0.78 -7.13
CA GLU A 86 21.90 -0.59 -6.37
C GLU A 86 21.77 -1.34 -5.03
N LEU A 87 22.73 -2.21 -4.75
CA LEU A 87 22.86 -2.85 -3.45
C LEU A 87 23.79 -2.02 -2.58
N VAL A 88 23.36 -1.70 -1.37
CA VAL A 88 24.14 -0.94 -0.40
C VAL A 88 24.39 -1.82 0.82
N TYR A 89 25.63 -2.25 0.97
CA TYR A 89 26.09 -3.00 2.15
C TYR A 89 26.56 -2.01 3.20
N VAL A 90 25.99 -2.11 4.40
CA VAL A 90 26.37 -1.28 5.53
C VAL A 90 26.96 -2.18 6.61
N GLN A 91 28.21 -1.97 6.94
CA GLN A 91 28.91 -2.71 8.02
C GLN A 91 29.92 -1.79 8.71
N GLY A 92 29.77 -1.57 10.01
CA GLY A 92 30.73 -0.81 10.82
C GLY A 92 31.05 0.59 10.30
N GLY A 93 30.08 1.35 9.79
CA GLY A 93 30.26 2.66 9.19
C GLY A 93 30.78 2.66 7.74
N LEU A 94 31.12 1.48 7.20
CA LEU A 94 31.51 1.31 5.81
C LEU A 94 30.29 1.08 4.94
N ARG A 95 30.18 1.80 3.83
CA ARG A 95 29.14 1.62 2.81
C ARG A 95 29.78 1.14 1.52
N ILE A 96 29.39 -0.04 1.07
CA ILE A 96 29.83 -0.63 -0.19
C ILE A 96 28.65 -0.70 -1.13
N LYS A 97 28.82 -0.22 -2.34
CA LYS A 97 27.79 -0.28 -3.38
C LYS A 97 28.14 -1.37 -4.39
N ALA A 98 27.14 -2.11 -4.81
CA ALA A 98 27.25 -3.13 -5.83
C ALA A 98 26.00 -3.11 -6.72
N GLU A 99 26.13 -3.65 -7.92
CA GLU A 99 24.98 -3.82 -8.82
C GLU A 99 24.24 -5.11 -8.46
N GLY A 100 22.92 -5.02 -8.41
CA GLY A 100 22.05 -6.14 -8.14
C GLY A 100 20.87 -6.20 -9.10
N ARG A 101 20.16 -7.31 -9.01
CA ARG A 101 18.90 -7.53 -9.71
C ARG A 101 17.83 -7.93 -8.72
N ALA A 102 16.72 -7.21 -8.73
CA ALA A 102 15.58 -7.54 -7.87
C ALA A 102 14.95 -8.86 -8.32
N LEU A 103 14.72 -9.77 -7.38
CA LEU A 103 14.02 -11.03 -7.62
C LEU A 103 12.57 -10.96 -7.16
N GLY A 104 12.16 -9.86 -6.57
CA GLY A 104 10.82 -9.57 -6.12
C GLY A 104 10.43 -8.13 -6.39
N ARG A 105 9.15 -7.83 -6.22
CA ARG A 105 8.58 -6.48 -6.34
C ARG A 105 8.26 -5.96 -4.95
N GLY A 106 8.43 -4.67 -4.72
CA GLY A 106 8.09 -4.09 -3.41
C GLY A 106 8.13 -2.57 -3.37
N ALA A 107 7.53 -2.03 -2.32
CA ALA A 107 7.53 -0.61 -1.98
C ALA A 107 8.66 -0.28 -1.00
N ALA A 108 8.82 1.02 -0.69
CA ALA A 108 9.78 1.47 0.31
C ALA A 108 9.54 0.79 1.67
N GLY A 109 10.61 0.36 2.33
CA GLY A 109 10.56 -0.33 3.61
C GLY A 109 10.26 -1.84 3.53
N GLU A 110 9.87 -2.36 2.38
CA GLU A 110 9.65 -3.78 2.18
C GLU A 110 10.97 -4.53 1.98
N ARG A 111 10.99 -5.77 2.47
CA ARG A 111 12.13 -6.67 2.33
C ARG A 111 11.90 -7.58 1.13
N ILE A 112 12.84 -7.59 0.20
CA ILE A 112 12.77 -8.40 -1.02
C ILE A 112 14.04 -9.24 -1.19
N ARG A 113 13.94 -10.27 -2.03
CA ARG A 113 15.09 -11.02 -2.50
C ARG A 113 15.77 -10.27 -3.64
N VAL A 114 17.07 -10.20 -3.59
CA VAL A 114 17.91 -9.60 -4.63
C VAL A 114 19.09 -10.52 -4.94
N MET A 115 19.62 -10.39 -6.12
CA MET A 115 20.82 -11.11 -6.54
C MET A 115 21.92 -10.10 -6.84
N ASN A 116 23.08 -10.29 -6.24
CA ASN A 116 24.28 -9.57 -6.63
C ASN A 116 24.72 -10.07 -8.02
N VAL A 117 24.86 -9.16 -8.97
CA VAL A 117 25.16 -9.51 -10.38
C VAL A 117 26.54 -10.14 -10.53
N ASP A 118 27.53 -9.66 -9.81
CA ASP A 118 28.92 -10.12 -9.91
C ASP A 118 29.11 -11.51 -9.28
N SER A 119 28.65 -11.68 -8.06
CA SER A 119 28.80 -12.93 -7.32
C SER A 119 27.69 -13.95 -7.56
N ARG A 120 26.57 -13.52 -8.16
CA ARG A 120 25.33 -14.29 -8.34
C ARG A 120 24.74 -14.80 -7.02
N THR A 121 25.14 -14.23 -5.92
CA THR A 121 24.64 -14.57 -4.59
C THR A 121 23.27 -13.95 -4.40
N VAL A 122 22.32 -14.77 -3.93
CA VAL A 122 20.97 -14.33 -3.57
C VAL A 122 20.93 -13.96 -2.09
N LEU A 123 20.38 -12.80 -1.79
CA LEU A 123 20.28 -12.28 -0.43
C LEU A 123 18.99 -11.47 -0.27
N PHE A 124 18.66 -11.13 0.97
CA PHE A 124 17.53 -10.26 1.30
C PHE A 124 18.03 -8.85 1.60
N GLY A 125 17.26 -7.87 1.16
CA GLY A 125 17.51 -6.47 1.48
C GLY A 125 16.21 -5.69 1.61
N THR A 126 16.29 -4.53 2.22
CA THR A 126 15.17 -3.63 2.42
C THR A 126 15.21 -2.51 1.40
N ILE A 127 14.08 -2.23 0.75
CA ILE A 127 13.99 -1.16 -0.24
C ILE A 127 14.03 0.19 0.47
N SER A 128 14.99 1.03 0.09
CA SER A 128 15.05 2.41 0.58
C SER A 128 14.04 3.31 -0.13
N PRO A 129 13.71 4.50 0.41
CA PRO A 129 12.83 5.46 -0.27
C PRO A 129 13.34 5.90 -1.65
N GLU A 130 14.63 5.79 -1.92
CA GLU A 130 15.26 6.12 -3.20
C GLU A 130 15.26 4.94 -4.19
N GLY A 131 14.81 3.76 -3.78
CA GLY A 131 14.79 2.56 -4.60
C GLY A 131 16.09 1.73 -4.57
N ALA A 132 17.03 2.06 -3.72
CA ALA A 132 18.20 1.23 -3.44
C ALA A 132 17.85 0.10 -2.47
N ILE A 133 18.65 -0.95 -2.47
CA ILE A 133 18.45 -2.10 -1.57
C ILE A 133 19.50 -2.07 -0.47
N LEU A 134 19.07 -1.88 0.76
CA LEU A 134 19.92 -1.91 1.93
C LEU A 134 20.11 -3.35 2.41
N VAL A 135 21.34 -3.81 2.40
CA VAL A 135 21.72 -5.15 2.83
C VAL A 135 22.46 -5.04 4.15
N ASN A 136 21.86 -5.56 5.21
CA ASN A 136 22.49 -5.69 6.51
C ASN A 136 22.89 -7.15 6.72
N LYS A 137 24.09 -7.36 7.25
CA LYS A 137 24.49 -8.68 7.77
C LYS A 137 23.95 -8.89 9.15
#